data_dc1a488ebdfc80ee7d063bc73bea6dd5
#
_entry.id   dc1a488ebdfc80ee7d063bc73bea6dd5
#
_cell.length_a   1.000
_cell.length_b   1.000
_cell.length_c   1.000
_cell.angle_alpha   90.00
_cell.angle_beta   90.00
_cell.angle_gamma   90.00
#
_symmetry.space_group_name_H-M   'P 1'
#
loop_
_entity.id
_entity.type
_entity.pdbx_description
1 polymer ?
#
loop_
_entity_poly.entity_id
_entity_poly.type
_entity_poly.pdbx_seq_one_letter_code
_entity_poly.pdbx_strand_id
1 'polypeptide(L)'
;MRGLQDKVAVVAGGAGGIGTATSVRLGQEGVCVVVGDLNGDAAVRVAEQITEAGGRAVGVGVDISDERAVGEMVALAVETFGGLDILHANAADLSAGTLGRDSNALDVPLDAFDRAIAVNLRGHLLCTRAAIPEILKRGGGALVYTSSGAAFMGEPERPSYAMAKSGLNALVRHVASKWGRKHIRANAVAPGLVLTDGPRSVLSEEFMKMALRGTRSWRLGEPEDIAAMVAFLASSDGEWINGQVLSVDGGASLR
;
A
#
# COMPACT_ATOMS: atom_id res chain seq x y z
N MET A 1 18.90 1.10 3.31
CA MET A 1 18.57 1.98 2.13
C MET A 1 19.06 3.39 2.41
N ARG A 2 19.61 4.09 1.39
CA ARG A 2 20.09 5.47 1.57
C ARG A 2 18.94 6.46 1.71
N GLY A 3 19.09 7.46 2.58
CA GLY A 3 18.15 8.58 2.70
C GLY A 3 16.83 8.28 3.42
N LEU A 4 16.70 7.15 4.11
CA LEU A 4 15.51 6.82 4.91
C LEU A 4 15.66 7.21 6.39
N GLN A 5 16.87 7.24 6.93
CA GLN A 5 17.12 7.59 8.32
C GLN A 5 16.46 8.93 8.70
N ASP A 6 15.72 8.95 9.80
CA ASP A 6 14.99 10.11 10.34
C ASP A 6 13.89 10.70 9.44
N LYS A 7 13.49 9.99 8.37
CA LYS A 7 12.31 10.30 7.60
C LYS A 7 11.02 9.93 8.36
N VAL A 8 9.93 10.55 8.00
CA VAL A 8 8.61 10.27 8.59
C VAL A 8 7.71 9.64 7.53
N ALA A 9 7.14 8.48 7.85
CA ALA A 9 6.23 7.76 6.98
C ALA A 9 4.86 7.57 7.60
N VAL A 10 3.82 7.67 6.78
CA VAL A 10 2.48 7.14 7.06
C VAL A 10 2.29 5.88 6.21
N VAL A 11 1.91 4.78 6.86
CA VAL A 11 1.52 3.52 6.21
C VAL A 11 0.02 3.30 6.44
N ALA A 12 -0.79 3.61 5.44
CA ALA A 12 -2.24 3.39 5.47
C ALA A 12 -2.56 1.94 5.09
N GLY A 13 -3.21 1.18 5.98
CA GLY A 13 -3.32 -0.27 5.93
C GLY A 13 -2.04 -0.93 6.45
N GLY A 14 -1.45 -0.35 7.50
CA GLY A 14 -0.14 -0.69 8.03
C GLY A 14 -0.11 -1.92 8.95
N ALA A 15 -1.26 -2.48 9.32
CA ALA A 15 -1.36 -3.66 10.19
C ALA A 15 -1.86 -4.93 9.48
N GLY A 16 -2.13 -4.86 8.16
CA GLY A 16 -2.33 -6.05 7.32
C GLY A 16 -0.98 -6.68 6.91
N GLY A 17 -0.97 -7.87 6.30
CA GLY A 17 0.26 -8.62 6.03
C GLY A 17 1.37 -7.82 5.33
N ILE A 18 1.10 -7.27 4.15
CA ILE A 18 2.06 -6.41 3.43
C ILE A 18 2.35 -5.12 4.21
N GLY A 19 1.30 -4.52 4.82
CA GLY A 19 1.43 -3.30 5.60
C GLY A 19 2.32 -3.47 6.83
N THR A 20 2.14 -4.56 7.58
CA THR A 20 2.98 -4.90 8.74
C THR A 20 4.44 -5.04 8.32
N ALA A 21 4.72 -5.88 7.30
CA ALA A 21 6.07 -6.06 6.80
C ALA A 21 6.71 -4.74 6.34
N THR A 22 5.93 -3.87 5.69
CA THR A 22 6.41 -2.55 5.25
C THR A 22 6.67 -1.62 6.43
N SER A 23 5.75 -1.56 7.40
CA SER A 23 5.90 -0.71 8.60
C SER A 23 7.15 -1.11 9.39
N VAL A 24 7.32 -2.41 9.64
CA VAL A 24 8.50 -2.95 10.33
C VAL A 24 9.77 -2.67 9.53
N ARG A 25 9.77 -2.93 8.23
CA ARG A 25 10.93 -2.65 7.37
C ARG A 25 11.33 -1.18 7.39
N LEU A 26 10.40 -0.26 7.27
CA LEU A 26 10.68 1.18 7.36
C LEU A 26 11.25 1.56 8.72
N GLY A 27 10.70 1.01 9.82
CA GLY A 27 11.26 1.18 11.16
C GLY A 27 12.72 0.70 11.28
N GLN A 28 13.04 -0.46 10.71
CA GLN A 28 14.41 -0.99 10.65
C GLN A 28 15.38 -0.11 9.83
N GLU A 29 14.87 0.62 8.85
CA GLU A 29 15.64 1.61 8.06
C GLU A 29 15.77 2.97 8.78
N GLY A 30 15.28 3.09 10.03
CA GLY A 30 15.35 4.30 10.85
C GLY A 30 14.27 5.34 10.57
N VAL A 31 13.20 4.96 9.86
CA VAL A 31 12.04 5.82 9.59
C VAL A 31 11.15 5.90 10.83
N CYS A 32 10.61 7.10 11.13
CA CYS A 32 9.51 7.26 12.09
C CYS A 32 8.20 6.88 11.41
N VAL A 33 7.47 5.89 11.93
CA VAL A 33 6.32 5.31 11.24
C VAL A 33 5.01 5.60 11.96
N VAL A 34 4.06 6.20 11.26
CA VAL A 34 2.64 6.18 11.66
C VAL A 34 1.99 4.98 10.98
N VAL A 35 1.56 4.02 11.79
CA VAL A 35 0.86 2.81 11.36
C VAL A 35 -0.63 3.08 11.44
N GLY A 36 -1.29 3.33 10.30
CA GLY A 36 -2.73 3.53 10.22
C GLY A 36 -3.44 2.27 9.70
N ASP A 37 -4.47 1.80 10.39
CA ASP A 37 -5.25 0.64 9.95
C ASP A 37 -6.70 0.75 10.44
N LEU A 38 -7.64 0.09 9.75
CA LEU A 38 -9.02 -0.01 10.21
C LEU A 38 -9.10 -0.70 11.58
N ASN A 39 -8.21 -1.69 11.83
CA ASN A 39 -8.03 -2.31 13.12
C ASN A 39 -6.96 -1.52 13.92
N GLY A 40 -7.43 -0.51 14.69
CA GLY A 40 -6.57 0.34 15.50
C GLY A 40 -5.70 -0.42 16.51
N ASP A 41 -6.24 -1.46 17.15
CA ASP A 41 -5.47 -2.28 18.10
C ASP A 41 -4.33 -3.03 17.40
N ALA A 42 -4.56 -3.52 16.18
CA ALA A 42 -3.51 -4.15 15.40
C ALA A 42 -2.44 -3.11 14.97
N ALA A 43 -2.86 -1.88 14.62
CA ALA A 43 -1.94 -0.80 14.29
C ALA A 43 -1.04 -0.44 15.49
N VAL A 44 -1.61 -0.38 16.69
CA VAL A 44 -0.84 -0.14 17.93
C VAL A 44 0.17 -1.26 18.17
N ARG A 45 -0.23 -2.54 18.06
CA ARG A 45 0.70 -3.67 18.23
C ARG A 45 1.86 -3.65 17.24
N VAL A 46 1.63 -3.28 15.98
CA VAL A 46 2.72 -3.15 14.99
C VAL A 46 3.64 -1.99 15.35
N ALA A 47 3.12 -0.87 15.85
CA ALA A 47 3.93 0.25 16.32
C ALA A 47 4.77 -0.13 17.56
N GLU A 48 4.20 -0.88 18.51
CA GLU A 48 4.91 -1.44 19.66
C GLU A 48 6.05 -2.37 19.21
N GLN A 49 5.80 -3.27 18.28
CA GLN A 49 6.84 -4.15 17.71
C GLN A 49 8.00 -3.35 17.12
N ILE A 50 7.73 -2.24 16.42
CA ILE A 50 8.77 -1.37 15.86
C ILE A 50 9.56 -0.68 16.98
N THR A 51 8.89 -0.20 18.03
CA THR A 51 9.55 0.50 19.14
C THR A 51 10.36 -0.44 20.04
N GLU A 52 9.88 -1.63 20.29
CA GLU A 52 10.62 -2.70 21.01
C GLU A 52 11.90 -3.11 20.26
N ALA A 53 11.89 -3.03 18.92
CA ALA A 53 13.07 -3.24 18.10
C ALA A 53 13.99 -2.01 18.01
N GLY A 54 13.73 -0.94 18.76
CA GLY A 54 14.54 0.29 18.82
C GLY A 54 14.18 1.33 17.76
N GLY A 55 13.11 1.15 17.00
CA GLY A 55 12.56 2.13 16.07
C GLY A 55 11.65 3.16 16.74
N ARG A 56 10.99 3.99 15.92
CA ARG A 56 10.04 5.01 16.36
C ARG A 56 8.72 4.83 15.59
N ALA A 57 7.64 4.53 16.29
CA ALA A 57 6.34 4.36 15.65
C ALA A 57 5.18 4.73 16.57
N VAL A 58 4.04 5.02 15.96
CA VAL A 58 2.73 5.20 16.62
C VAL A 58 1.65 4.54 15.77
N GLY A 59 0.69 3.88 16.43
CA GLY A 59 -0.43 3.21 15.79
C GLY A 59 -1.72 4.02 15.93
N VAL A 60 -2.57 4.03 14.90
CA VAL A 60 -3.87 4.72 14.91
C VAL A 60 -4.92 3.96 14.11
N GLY A 61 -6.17 3.95 14.63
CA GLY A 61 -7.33 3.45 13.89
C GLY A 61 -7.76 4.43 12.81
N VAL A 62 -7.92 3.96 11.55
CA VAL A 62 -8.36 4.80 10.43
C VAL A 62 -9.14 4.00 9.38
N ASP A 63 -10.35 4.45 9.03
CA ASP A 63 -10.98 4.08 7.76
C ASP A 63 -10.55 5.09 6.69
N ILE A 64 -9.77 4.63 5.70
CA ILE A 64 -9.29 5.51 4.64
C ILE A 64 -10.39 6.04 3.71
N SER A 65 -11.61 5.51 3.79
CA SER A 65 -12.77 6.05 3.07
C SER A 65 -13.37 7.29 3.75
N ASP A 66 -12.97 7.60 5.00
CA ASP A 66 -13.32 8.81 5.74
C ASP A 66 -12.23 9.88 5.61
N GLU A 67 -12.56 11.01 4.96
CA GLU A 67 -11.62 12.11 4.71
C GLU A 67 -11.09 12.75 6.01
N ARG A 68 -11.95 12.85 7.05
CA ARG A 68 -11.55 13.42 8.35
C ARG A 68 -10.55 12.51 9.05
N ALA A 69 -10.84 11.20 9.12
CA ALA A 69 -9.94 10.23 9.76
C ALA A 69 -8.57 10.16 9.07
N VAL A 70 -8.54 10.25 7.73
CA VAL A 70 -7.29 10.34 6.95
C VAL A 70 -6.53 11.63 7.29
N GLY A 71 -7.22 12.76 7.41
CA GLY A 71 -6.61 14.03 7.82
C GLY A 71 -5.98 13.95 9.22
N GLU A 72 -6.68 13.35 10.17
CA GLU A 72 -6.20 13.11 11.54
C GLU A 72 -4.97 12.20 11.59
N MET A 73 -4.94 11.12 10.79
CA MET A 73 -3.76 10.24 10.67
C MET A 73 -2.53 11.00 10.14
N VAL A 74 -2.68 11.86 9.15
CA VAL A 74 -1.57 12.68 8.63
C VAL A 74 -1.15 13.75 9.64
N ALA A 75 -2.11 14.38 10.32
CA ALA A 75 -1.82 15.34 11.39
C ALA A 75 -1.00 14.69 12.53
N LEU A 76 -1.33 13.45 12.91
CA LEU A 76 -0.59 12.70 13.92
C LEU A 76 0.90 12.56 13.54
N ALA A 77 1.23 12.34 12.26
CA ALA A 77 2.62 12.28 11.79
C ALA A 77 3.33 13.63 12.00
N VAL A 78 2.65 14.73 11.69
CA VAL A 78 3.19 16.09 11.87
C VAL A 78 3.38 16.40 13.34
N GLU A 79 2.41 16.11 14.18
CA GLU A 79 2.43 16.40 15.63
C GLU A 79 3.47 15.56 16.37
N THR A 80 3.59 14.27 16.02
CA THR A 80 4.47 13.34 16.75
C THR A 80 5.92 13.42 16.25
N PHE A 81 6.12 13.55 14.93
CA PHE A 81 7.44 13.42 14.30
C PHE A 81 7.89 14.67 13.51
N GLY A 82 7.10 15.75 13.50
CA GLY A 82 7.49 17.03 12.94
C GLY A 82 7.29 17.17 11.41
N GLY A 83 6.57 16.27 10.76
CA GLY A 83 6.27 16.37 9.32
C GLY A 83 5.96 15.04 8.67
N LEU A 84 5.92 15.03 7.33
CA LEU A 84 5.71 13.82 6.53
C LEU A 84 6.62 13.84 5.30
N ASP A 85 7.35 12.76 5.07
CA ASP A 85 8.24 12.57 3.92
C ASP A 85 7.74 11.44 2.99
N ILE A 86 7.07 10.42 3.54
CA ILE A 86 6.69 9.20 2.83
C ILE A 86 5.23 8.84 3.11
N LEU A 87 4.46 8.57 2.05
CA LEU A 87 3.16 7.90 2.15
C LEU A 87 3.25 6.52 1.51
N HIS A 88 2.95 5.46 2.26
CA HIS A 88 2.61 4.17 1.68
C HIS A 88 1.10 3.93 1.78
N ALA A 89 0.40 4.10 0.66
CA ALA A 89 -1.03 3.88 0.55
C ALA A 89 -1.28 2.42 0.14
N ASN A 90 -1.51 1.56 1.14
CA ASN A 90 -1.57 0.11 1.00
C ASN A 90 -2.94 -0.49 1.32
N ALA A 91 -3.78 0.17 2.10
CA ALA A 91 -5.07 -0.35 2.52
C ALA A 91 -5.92 -0.86 1.35
N ALA A 92 -6.61 -1.98 1.57
CA ALA A 92 -7.58 -2.53 0.62
C ALA A 92 -8.70 -3.25 1.37
N ASP A 93 -9.92 -3.13 0.90
CA ASP A 93 -11.02 -3.94 1.36
C ASP A 93 -11.06 -5.25 0.55
N LEU A 94 -10.55 -6.30 1.18
CA LEU A 94 -10.51 -7.67 0.66
C LEU A 94 -11.49 -8.59 1.41
N SER A 95 -12.43 -8.01 2.14
CA SER A 95 -13.41 -8.74 2.95
C SER A 95 -14.36 -9.58 2.09
N ALA A 96 -14.96 -10.59 2.71
CA ALA A 96 -16.01 -11.40 2.09
C ALA A 96 -17.23 -10.55 1.69
N GLY A 97 -17.49 -9.43 2.39
CA GLY A 97 -18.58 -8.48 2.09
C GLY A 97 -18.35 -7.63 0.85
N THR A 98 -17.09 -7.43 0.46
CA THR A 98 -16.71 -6.62 -0.71
C THR A 98 -16.10 -7.50 -1.79
N LEU A 99 -14.86 -7.95 -1.63
CA LEU A 99 -14.18 -8.77 -2.65
C LEU A 99 -14.87 -10.13 -2.87
N GLY A 100 -15.42 -10.75 -1.81
CA GLY A 100 -16.12 -12.02 -1.92
C GLY A 100 -17.47 -11.95 -2.66
N ARG A 101 -17.99 -10.72 -2.89
CA ARG A 101 -19.21 -10.45 -3.66
C ARG A 101 -18.90 -9.83 -5.05
N ASP A 102 -17.65 -9.53 -5.34
CA ASP A 102 -17.20 -8.93 -6.61
C ASP A 102 -17.08 -10.02 -7.67
N SER A 103 -18.22 -10.44 -8.22
CA SER A 103 -18.35 -11.60 -9.10
C SER A 103 -17.96 -11.28 -10.55
N ASN A 104 -18.89 -10.77 -11.34
CA ASN A 104 -18.70 -10.38 -12.73
C ASN A 104 -19.48 -9.09 -13.05
N ALA A 105 -19.29 -8.51 -14.21
CA ALA A 105 -19.87 -7.21 -14.55
C ALA A 105 -21.41 -7.19 -14.64
N LEU A 106 -22.05 -8.35 -14.80
CA LEU A 106 -23.51 -8.46 -14.83
C LEU A 106 -24.10 -8.57 -13.42
N ASP A 107 -23.44 -9.33 -12.54
CA ASP A 107 -24.04 -9.79 -11.29
C ASP A 107 -23.41 -9.14 -10.03
N VAL A 108 -22.36 -8.32 -10.18
CA VAL A 108 -21.75 -7.63 -9.03
C VAL A 108 -22.78 -6.70 -8.36
N PRO A 109 -23.04 -6.86 -7.04
CA PRO A 109 -23.93 -5.95 -6.33
C PRO A 109 -23.31 -4.55 -6.27
N LEU A 110 -24.12 -3.51 -6.58
CA LEU A 110 -23.63 -2.14 -6.65
C LEU A 110 -23.10 -1.61 -5.32
N ASP A 111 -23.64 -2.06 -4.19
CA ASP A 111 -23.11 -1.72 -2.86
C ASP A 111 -21.71 -2.30 -2.61
N ALA A 112 -21.42 -3.50 -3.11
CA ALA A 112 -20.07 -4.08 -3.07
C ALA A 112 -19.11 -3.34 -4.03
N PHE A 113 -19.57 -2.99 -5.23
CA PHE A 113 -18.85 -2.13 -6.16
C PHE A 113 -18.50 -0.77 -5.53
N ASP A 114 -19.49 -0.07 -4.98
CA ASP A 114 -19.32 1.25 -4.37
C ASP A 114 -18.34 1.19 -3.19
N ARG A 115 -18.42 0.14 -2.35
CA ARG A 115 -17.46 -0.04 -1.25
C ARG A 115 -16.05 -0.32 -1.77
N ALA A 116 -15.90 -1.16 -2.80
CA ALA A 116 -14.60 -1.42 -3.43
C ALA A 116 -13.96 -0.13 -3.97
N ILE A 117 -14.72 0.70 -4.66
CA ILE A 117 -14.25 2.00 -5.17
C ILE A 117 -13.96 2.96 -4.02
N ALA A 118 -14.83 3.03 -3.01
CA ALA A 118 -14.66 3.94 -1.86
C ALA A 118 -13.34 3.69 -1.12
N VAL A 119 -12.98 2.43 -0.89
CA VAL A 119 -11.74 2.08 -0.20
C VAL A 119 -10.56 1.99 -1.16
N ASN A 120 -10.65 1.13 -2.20
CA ASN A 120 -9.49 0.75 -3.01
C ASN A 120 -9.07 1.81 -4.05
N LEU A 121 -9.87 2.89 -4.23
CA LEU A 121 -9.53 4.00 -5.13
C LEU A 121 -9.69 5.36 -4.44
N ARG A 122 -10.93 5.72 -4.01
CA ARG A 122 -11.19 7.03 -3.40
C ARG A 122 -10.37 7.22 -2.11
N GLY A 123 -10.25 6.20 -1.25
CA GLY A 123 -9.45 6.26 -0.03
C GLY A 123 -7.97 6.59 -0.30
N HIS A 124 -7.39 6.00 -1.34
CA HIS A 124 -6.02 6.32 -1.76
C HIS A 124 -5.89 7.77 -2.28
N LEU A 125 -6.92 8.29 -2.96
CA LEU A 125 -6.96 9.70 -3.33
C LEU A 125 -7.02 10.59 -2.09
N LEU A 126 -7.81 10.25 -1.06
CA LEU A 126 -7.90 11.00 0.19
C LEU A 126 -6.55 11.02 0.91
N CYS A 127 -5.87 9.87 1.05
CA CYS A 127 -4.52 9.79 1.60
C CYS A 127 -3.54 10.69 0.82
N THR A 128 -3.61 10.66 -0.51
CA THR A 128 -2.78 11.50 -1.39
C THR A 128 -3.02 12.98 -1.16
N ARG A 129 -4.29 13.40 -1.05
CA ARG A 129 -4.69 14.80 -0.81
C ARG A 129 -4.19 15.32 0.52
N ALA A 130 -4.26 14.49 1.57
CA ALA A 130 -3.78 14.85 2.90
C ALA A 130 -2.24 14.89 2.97
N ALA A 131 -1.56 13.94 2.32
CA ALA A 131 -0.10 13.80 2.42
C ALA A 131 0.68 14.85 1.60
N ILE A 132 0.25 15.18 0.38
CA ILE A 132 1.01 16.05 -0.53
C ILE A 132 1.36 17.42 0.08
N PRO A 133 0.43 18.15 0.75
CA PRO A 133 0.76 19.42 1.36
C PRO A 133 1.88 19.32 2.41
N GLU A 134 1.87 18.27 3.22
CA GLU A 134 2.86 18.07 4.28
C GLU A 134 4.22 17.66 3.71
N ILE A 135 4.23 16.79 2.69
CA ILE A 135 5.44 16.40 1.98
C ILE A 135 6.08 17.61 1.27
N LEU A 136 5.27 18.51 0.70
CA LEU A 136 5.78 19.75 0.09
C LEU A 136 6.45 20.68 1.11
N LYS A 137 5.93 20.77 2.35
CA LYS A 137 6.56 21.55 3.43
C LYS A 137 7.94 21.00 3.81
N ARG A 138 8.18 19.71 3.60
CA ARG A 138 9.46 19.03 3.81
C ARG A 138 10.43 19.16 2.63
N GLY A 139 9.99 19.82 1.53
CA GLY A 139 10.80 20.02 0.32
C GLY A 139 10.70 18.86 -0.69
N GLY A 140 9.85 17.90 -0.48
CA GLY A 140 9.62 16.75 -1.34
C GLY A 140 9.63 15.42 -0.59
N GLY A 141 9.36 14.33 -1.31
CA GLY A 141 9.30 12.99 -0.73
C GLY A 141 8.74 11.94 -1.68
N ALA A 142 8.21 10.84 -1.14
CA ALA A 142 7.77 9.71 -1.93
C ALA A 142 6.35 9.25 -1.55
N LEU A 143 5.52 9.00 -2.57
CA LEU A 143 4.27 8.27 -2.42
C LEU A 143 4.43 6.90 -3.10
N VAL A 144 4.19 5.83 -2.35
CA VAL A 144 4.18 4.47 -2.87
C VAL A 144 2.80 3.87 -2.66
N TYR A 145 2.23 3.30 -3.72
CA TYR A 145 0.90 2.73 -3.69
C TYR A 145 0.97 1.21 -3.88
N THR A 146 0.09 0.47 -3.23
CA THR A 146 -0.09 -0.95 -3.50
C THR A 146 -1.19 -1.14 -4.56
N SER A 147 -0.77 -1.38 -5.79
CA SER A 147 -1.61 -1.78 -6.90
C SER A 147 -1.86 -3.29 -6.88
N SER A 148 -2.05 -3.92 -8.02
CA SER A 148 -2.23 -5.37 -8.16
C SER A 148 -1.94 -5.80 -9.59
N GLY A 149 -1.58 -7.07 -9.80
CA GLY A 149 -1.59 -7.72 -11.10
C GLY A 149 -2.95 -7.62 -11.81
N ALA A 150 -4.06 -7.63 -11.03
CA ALA A 150 -5.42 -7.46 -11.54
C ALA A 150 -5.64 -6.16 -12.35
N ALA A 151 -4.85 -5.13 -12.10
CA ALA A 151 -4.91 -3.87 -12.84
C ALA A 151 -4.43 -3.98 -14.32
N PHE A 152 -3.86 -5.11 -14.70
CA PHE A 152 -3.23 -5.33 -16.00
C PHE A 152 -3.74 -6.58 -16.73
N MET A 153 -4.24 -7.54 -15.96
CA MET A 153 -4.76 -8.80 -16.50
C MET A 153 -6.27 -8.68 -16.71
N GLY A 154 -6.79 -9.38 -17.72
CA GLY A 154 -8.22 -9.61 -17.83
C GLY A 154 -8.63 -10.70 -16.84
N GLU A 155 -9.31 -10.32 -15.77
CA GLU A 155 -9.89 -11.27 -14.82
C GLU A 155 -11.36 -11.51 -15.14
N PRO A 156 -11.83 -12.78 -15.12
CA PRO A 156 -13.24 -13.08 -15.38
C PRO A 156 -14.15 -12.64 -14.21
N GLU A 157 -13.57 -12.48 -13.03
CA GLU A 157 -14.22 -12.05 -11.80
C GLU A 157 -13.54 -10.80 -11.23
N ARG A 158 -14.15 -10.17 -10.24
CA ARG A 158 -13.62 -9.02 -9.49
C ARG A 158 -13.40 -7.75 -10.32
N PRO A 159 -14.39 -7.36 -11.14
CA PRO A 159 -14.30 -6.15 -11.98
C PRO A 159 -14.10 -4.88 -11.15
N SER A 160 -14.75 -4.77 -9.98
CA SER A 160 -14.66 -3.58 -9.12
C SER A 160 -13.25 -3.37 -8.59
N TYR A 161 -12.63 -4.46 -8.12
CA TYR A 161 -11.25 -4.45 -7.64
C TYR A 161 -10.27 -4.10 -8.77
N ALA A 162 -10.41 -4.74 -9.93
CA ALA A 162 -9.56 -4.48 -11.09
C ALA A 162 -9.68 -3.02 -11.58
N MET A 163 -10.91 -2.49 -11.66
CA MET A 163 -11.16 -1.08 -12.00
C MET A 163 -10.53 -0.14 -10.98
N ALA A 164 -10.69 -0.40 -9.67
CA ALA A 164 -10.10 0.42 -8.62
C ALA A 164 -8.56 0.46 -8.73
N LYS A 165 -7.91 -0.68 -8.90
CA LYS A 165 -6.44 -0.76 -9.01
C LYS A 165 -5.93 -0.18 -10.34
N SER A 166 -6.69 -0.28 -11.43
CA SER A 166 -6.39 0.41 -12.69
C SER A 166 -6.50 1.94 -12.55
N GLY A 167 -7.55 2.42 -11.88
CA GLY A 167 -7.71 3.84 -11.52
C GLY A 167 -6.59 4.35 -10.64
N LEU A 168 -6.12 3.53 -9.69
CA LEU A 168 -4.97 3.85 -8.84
C LEU A 168 -3.69 4.04 -9.67
N ASN A 169 -3.45 3.21 -10.69
CA ASN A 169 -2.32 3.37 -11.61
C ASN A 169 -2.39 4.70 -12.38
N ALA A 170 -3.59 5.20 -12.68
CA ALA A 170 -3.78 6.52 -13.28
C ALA A 170 -3.45 7.63 -12.27
N LEU A 171 -3.84 7.49 -11.00
CA LEU A 171 -3.49 8.44 -9.93
C LEU A 171 -1.97 8.55 -9.75
N VAL A 172 -1.24 7.44 -9.76
CA VAL A 172 0.23 7.41 -9.69
C VAL A 172 0.85 8.31 -10.78
N ARG A 173 0.45 8.11 -12.03
CA ARG A 173 0.95 8.91 -13.16
C ARG A 173 0.58 10.39 -13.04
N HIS A 174 -0.63 10.69 -12.56
CA HIS A 174 -1.07 12.06 -12.32
C HIS A 174 -0.19 12.75 -11.27
N VAL A 175 0.04 12.11 -10.11
CA VAL A 175 0.87 12.67 -9.03
C VAL A 175 2.29 12.90 -9.51
N ALA A 176 2.90 11.91 -10.15
CA ALA A 176 4.25 12.00 -10.72
C ALA A 176 4.39 13.17 -11.71
N SER A 177 3.41 13.32 -12.60
CA SER A 177 3.42 14.39 -13.61
C SER A 177 3.24 15.77 -12.99
N LYS A 178 2.35 15.91 -12.00
CA LYS A 178 1.99 17.22 -11.42
C LYS A 178 3.06 17.74 -10.46
N TRP A 179 3.63 16.86 -9.62
CA TRP A 179 4.51 17.28 -8.53
C TRP A 179 5.96 16.79 -8.66
N GLY A 180 6.32 16.06 -9.73
CA GLY A 180 7.69 15.56 -9.92
C GLY A 180 8.75 16.65 -9.91
N ARG A 181 8.48 17.81 -10.54
CA ARG A 181 9.38 18.97 -10.49
C ARG A 181 9.41 19.69 -9.13
N LYS A 182 8.57 19.28 -8.19
CA LYS A 182 8.56 19.72 -6.79
C LYS A 182 9.14 18.64 -5.85
N HIS A 183 9.98 17.78 -6.40
CA HIS A 183 10.66 16.70 -5.69
C HIS A 183 9.71 15.66 -5.04
N ILE A 184 8.47 15.52 -5.54
CA ILE A 184 7.58 14.44 -5.13
C ILE A 184 7.61 13.34 -6.19
N ARG A 185 7.97 12.13 -5.76
CA ARG A 185 7.89 10.92 -6.55
C ARG A 185 6.65 10.11 -6.18
N ALA A 186 6.00 9.54 -7.18
CA ALA A 186 4.86 8.67 -6.98
C ALA A 186 5.02 7.41 -7.83
N ASN A 187 5.05 6.26 -7.17
CA ASN A 187 5.16 4.96 -7.83
C ASN A 187 4.19 3.97 -7.19
N ALA A 188 3.94 2.85 -7.86
CA ALA A 188 3.20 1.74 -7.28
C ALA A 188 3.99 0.44 -7.37
N VAL A 189 3.77 -0.43 -6.40
CA VAL A 189 4.08 -1.86 -6.49
C VAL A 189 2.82 -2.60 -6.90
N ALA A 190 2.94 -3.57 -7.79
CA ALA A 190 1.86 -4.46 -8.19
C ALA A 190 2.22 -5.90 -7.77
N PRO A 191 1.78 -6.33 -6.57
CA PRO A 191 2.06 -7.67 -6.08
C PRO A 191 1.39 -8.75 -6.95
N GLY A 192 2.05 -9.90 -7.04
CA GLY A 192 1.42 -11.16 -7.39
C GLY A 192 0.71 -11.79 -6.19
N LEU A 193 0.62 -13.11 -6.15
CA LEU A 193 0.13 -13.79 -4.97
C LEU A 193 1.18 -13.75 -3.86
N VAL A 194 0.85 -13.04 -2.78
CA VAL A 194 1.66 -12.89 -1.57
C VAL A 194 1.01 -13.67 -0.44
N LEU A 195 1.79 -14.54 0.20
CA LEU A 195 1.33 -15.40 1.29
C LEU A 195 1.34 -14.63 2.62
N THR A 196 0.31 -13.84 2.86
CA THR A 196 0.02 -13.27 4.19
C THR A 196 -0.76 -14.30 5.03
N ASP A 197 -0.93 -14.06 6.33
CA ASP A 197 -1.59 -15.00 7.25
C ASP A 197 -3.01 -15.37 6.79
N GLY A 198 -3.78 -14.38 6.28
CA GLY A 198 -5.12 -14.63 5.76
C GLY A 198 -5.12 -15.63 4.59
N PRO A 199 -4.46 -15.36 3.47
CA PRO A 199 -4.28 -16.32 2.37
C PRO A 199 -3.69 -17.67 2.79
N ARG A 200 -2.67 -17.70 3.67
CA ARG A 200 -2.07 -18.95 4.15
C ARG A 200 -3.09 -19.86 4.84
N SER A 201 -4.03 -19.30 5.58
CA SER A 201 -5.01 -20.06 6.36
C SER A 201 -6.17 -20.60 5.53
N VAL A 202 -6.46 -20.03 4.34
CA VAL A 202 -7.66 -20.37 3.55
C VAL A 202 -7.36 -20.96 2.18
N LEU A 203 -6.16 -20.75 1.63
CA LEU A 203 -5.80 -21.28 0.31
C LEU A 203 -5.40 -22.77 0.41
N SER A 204 -5.96 -23.59 -0.47
CA SER A 204 -5.57 -25.00 -0.55
C SER A 204 -4.14 -25.15 -1.12
N GLU A 205 -3.47 -26.26 -0.73
CA GLU A 205 -2.15 -26.58 -1.31
C GLU A 205 -2.19 -26.70 -2.84
N GLU A 206 -3.28 -27.22 -3.38
CA GLU A 206 -3.47 -27.35 -4.83
C GLU A 206 -3.51 -25.98 -5.51
N PHE A 207 -4.26 -25.02 -4.91
CA PHE A 207 -4.28 -23.66 -5.43
C PHE A 207 -2.90 -23.00 -5.36
N MET A 208 -2.18 -23.15 -4.25
CA MET A 208 -0.82 -22.61 -4.10
C MET A 208 0.15 -23.21 -5.13
N LYS A 209 0.08 -24.53 -5.38
CA LYS A 209 0.87 -25.20 -6.43
C LYS A 209 0.51 -24.70 -7.83
N MET A 210 -0.78 -24.48 -8.11
CA MET A 210 -1.24 -23.93 -9.38
C MET A 210 -0.74 -22.48 -9.57
N ALA A 211 -0.88 -21.64 -8.54
CA ALA A 211 -0.41 -20.26 -8.56
C ALA A 211 1.12 -20.19 -8.78
N LEU A 212 1.88 -21.04 -8.10
CA LEU A 212 3.34 -21.13 -8.28
C LEU A 212 3.72 -21.49 -9.72
N ARG A 213 3.01 -22.43 -10.37
CA ARG A 213 3.24 -22.76 -11.79
C ARG A 213 2.98 -21.60 -12.73
N GLY A 214 2.11 -20.66 -12.33
CA GLY A 214 1.83 -19.42 -13.07
C GLY A 214 2.96 -18.39 -12.98
N THR A 215 3.91 -18.56 -12.06
CA THR A 215 5.06 -17.65 -11.89
C THR A 215 6.31 -18.20 -12.61
N ARG A 216 7.40 -17.44 -12.56
CA ARG A 216 8.76 -17.86 -12.99
C ARG A 216 9.71 -17.91 -11.79
N SER A 217 9.14 -17.94 -10.59
CA SER A 217 9.86 -18.02 -9.32
C SER A 217 9.82 -19.46 -8.79
N TRP A 218 10.76 -19.79 -7.91
CA TRP A 218 10.81 -21.05 -7.19
C TRP A 218 9.89 -21.09 -5.96
N ARG A 219 9.32 -19.93 -5.55
CA ARG A 219 8.37 -19.79 -4.46
C ARG A 219 7.30 -18.73 -4.76
N LEU A 220 6.23 -18.74 -4.00
CA LEU A 220 5.26 -17.64 -3.96
C LEU A 220 5.85 -16.44 -3.21
N GLY A 221 5.23 -15.26 -3.38
CA GLY A 221 5.65 -14.03 -2.73
C GLY A 221 5.41 -14.04 -1.22
N GLU A 222 6.29 -13.39 -0.49
CA GLU A 222 6.15 -13.09 0.93
C GLU A 222 5.95 -11.58 1.11
N PRO A 223 5.34 -11.13 2.22
CA PRO A 223 5.15 -9.70 2.51
C PRO A 223 6.44 -8.88 2.44
N GLU A 224 7.57 -9.47 2.83
CA GLU A 224 8.90 -8.87 2.84
C GLU A 224 9.41 -8.54 1.42
N ASP A 225 8.99 -9.27 0.40
CA ASP A 225 9.34 -8.97 -0.98
C ASP A 225 8.75 -7.62 -1.40
N ILE A 226 7.51 -7.38 -0.99
CA ILE A 226 6.82 -6.11 -1.27
C ILE A 226 7.40 -4.99 -0.41
N ALA A 227 7.62 -5.25 0.88
CA ALA A 227 8.21 -4.28 1.80
C ALA A 227 9.60 -3.81 1.34
N ALA A 228 10.43 -4.70 0.80
CA ALA A 228 11.74 -4.37 0.25
C ALA A 228 11.63 -3.41 -0.94
N MET A 229 10.70 -3.65 -1.87
CA MET A 229 10.48 -2.76 -3.02
C MET A 229 9.90 -1.41 -2.58
N VAL A 230 8.96 -1.38 -1.61
CA VAL A 230 8.42 -0.14 -1.07
C VAL A 230 9.53 0.69 -0.42
N ALA A 231 10.38 0.09 0.42
CA ALA A 231 11.51 0.78 1.04
C ALA A 231 12.49 1.33 -0.01
N PHE A 232 12.78 0.56 -1.06
CA PHE A 232 13.62 1.01 -2.18
C PHE A 232 12.99 2.21 -2.89
N LEU A 233 11.72 2.16 -3.25
CA LEU A 233 11.02 3.26 -3.93
C LEU A 233 10.89 4.51 -3.04
N ALA A 234 10.79 4.35 -1.73
CA ALA A 234 10.77 5.45 -0.78
C ALA A 234 12.15 6.11 -0.58
N SER A 235 13.22 5.36 -0.78
CA SER A 235 14.62 5.76 -0.52
C SER A 235 15.22 6.64 -1.62
N SER A 236 16.41 7.19 -1.36
CA SER A 236 17.22 7.87 -2.37
C SER A 236 17.76 6.93 -3.46
N ASP A 237 17.79 5.62 -3.19
CA ASP A 237 18.19 4.61 -4.19
C ASP A 237 17.17 4.51 -5.32
N GLY A 238 15.89 4.84 -5.05
CA GLY A 238 14.81 4.92 -6.03
C GLY A 238 14.59 6.32 -6.66
N GLU A 239 15.50 7.26 -6.48
CA GLU A 239 15.28 8.69 -6.81
C GLU A 239 14.93 8.93 -8.29
N TRP A 240 15.45 8.13 -9.20
CA TRP A 240 15.20 8.28 -10.64
C TRP A 240 13.95 7.51 -11.14
N ILE A 241 13.19 6.90 -10.22
CA ILE A 241 11.96 6.16 -10.54
C ILE A 241 10.76 7.03 -10.17
N ASN A 242 9.97 7.42 -11.17
CA ASN A 242 8.78 8.24 -10.96
C ASN A 242 7.68 7.89 -11.98
N GLY A 243 6.43 7.78 -11.53
CA GLY A 243 5.27 7.47 -12.36
C GLY A 243 5.14 6.01 -12.78
N GLN A 244 5.91 5.10 -12.16
CA GLN A 244 5.99 3.70 -12.55
C GLN A 244 5.06 2.82 -11.71
N VAL A 245 4.63 1.73 -12.32
CA VAL A 245 3.93 0.63 -11.66
C VAL A 245 4.77 -0.63 -11.86
N LEU A 246 5.43 -1.07 -10.79
CA LEU A 246 6.41 -2.14 -10.83
C LEU A 246 5.79 -3.46 -10.37
N SER A 247 5.79 -4.46 -11.22
CA SER A 247 5.37 -5.82 -10.85
C SER A 247 6.39 -6.44 -9.89
N VAL A 248 5.87 -6.93 -8.74
CA VAL A 248 6.62 -7.71 -7.75
C VAL A 248 5.85 -9.01 -7.56
N ASP A 249 5.94 -9.89 -8.54
CA ASP A 249 5.00 -11.00 -8.74
C ASP A 249 5.68 -12.33 -9.11
N GLY A 250 7.00 -12.42 -8.95
CA GLY A 250 7.77 -13.61 -9.30
C GLY A 250 7.73 -13.95 -10.79
N GLY A 251 7.49 -12.94 -11.65
CA GLY A 251 7.40 -13.14 -13.10
C GLY A 251 6.06 -13.75 -13.55
N ALA A 252 5.00 -13.60 -12.77
CA ALA A 252 3.65 -14.00 -13.17
C ALA A 252 3.16 -13.18 -14.36
N SER A 253 3.49 -11.87 -14.38
CA SER A 253 3.24 -11.00 -15.54
C SER A 253 4.56 -10.57 -16.18
N LEU A 254 4.79 -10.98 -17.43
CA LEU A 254 5.93 -10.54 -18.24
C LEU A 254 5.45 -9.44 -19.21
N ARG A 255 5.90 -8.20 -19.01
CA ARG A 255 5.49 -7.01 -19.78
C ARG A 255 6.71 -6.20 -20.18
#